data_0854bdb41f9d328c48c35c7a702b6d91
#
_entry.id   0854bdb41f9d328c48c35c7a702b6d91
#
_cell.length_a   1.000
_cell.length_b   1.000
_cell.length_c   1.000
_cell.angle_alpha   90.00
_cell.angle_beta   90.00
_cell.angle_gamma   90.00
#
_symmetry.space_group_name_H-M   'P 1'
#
loop_
_entity.id
_entity.type
_entity.pdbx_description
1 polymer ?
#
loop_
_entity_poly.entity_id
_entity_poly.type
_entity_poly.pdbx_seq_one_letter_code
_entity_poly.pdbx_strand_id
1 'polypeptide(L)'
;MFFTIYHSGVRSRRGKEFVAALFVLFGLIWLAKSVGNIGLLILGIALGVVFHYFSFGFAGFWRQAILERKTIGMRSHLLLLAIGAVLFFPSLALLPNLGFEVSGAIRPLGLNVLIGAFVFGVGMTLVGSCSSGTLRQMGALNWRFYYVFLWMIIGGTVAAAQMDFWLELPTLGTFSAAIDIPWYFGLLMHLAVILGLYYLLLQWERSEFDSVEPLCNKENRLFLSPLVLAALLLAILNYLILLVSQYPWAISWIFPKLGILGIQALSLPIDWEFWEFVGQNEVALSKGVLDDSIMLTSLGMVIGVSLAFWGQVFLYGKEKSEISESKSFCGGCEQIKSLALTAITGALMGYGAVIAFGCNVGGFFSGIISGSLHGWLWMFSALLGMTLTLFVGRQFRSTKAPA
;
A
#
# COMPACT_ATOMS: atom_id res chain seq x y z
N MET A 1 -45.73 -5.10 17.15
CA MET A 1 -45.18 -4.33 18.29
C MET A 1 -43.79 -4.79 18.72
N PHE A 2 -43.33 -6.00 18.45
CA PHE A 2 -41.99 -6.51 18.80
C PHE A 2 -40.88 -6.10 17.83
N PHE A 3 -41.18 -5.77 16.58
CA PHE A 3 -40.20 -5.39 15.57
C PHE A 3 -39.62 -3.97 15.73
N THR A 4 -40.38 -3.05 16.39
CA THR A 4 -39.97 -1.64 16.52
C THR A 4 -38.96 -1.42 17.65
N ILE A 5 -38.93 -2.27 18.68
CA ILE A 5 -38.02 -2.14 19.82
C ILE A 5 -36.61 -2.65 19.49
N TYR A 6 -36.50 -3.66 18.62
CA TYR A 6 -35.18 -4.19 18.19
C TYR A 6 -34.42 -3.19 17.32
N HIS A 7 -35.14 -2.43 16.47
CA HIS A 7 -34.54 -1.41 15.63
C HIS A 7 -33.99 -0.19 16.38
N SER A 8 -34.66 0.22 17.48
CA SER A 8 -34.23 1.40 18.25
C SER A 8 -32.96 1.15 19.06
N GLY A 9 -32.80 -0.04 19.65
CA GLY A 9 -31.62 -0.39 20.44
C GLY A 9 -30.34 -0.53 19.60
N VAL A 10 -30.45 -1.14 18.42
CA VAL A 10 -29.33 -1.30 17.48
C VAL A 10 -28.87 0.04 16.89
N ARG A 11 -29.83 0.94 16.59
CA ARG A 11 -29.55 2.28 16.07
C ARG A 11 -28.89 3.18 17.14
N SER A 12 -29.29 3.07 18.41
CA SER A 12 -28.65 3.80 19.51
C SER A 12 -27.20 3.34 19.79
N ARG A 13 -26.92 2.04 19.71
CA ARG A 13 -25.56 1.52 19.93
C ARG A 13 -24.62 1.95 18.80
N ARG A 14 -25.07 1.89 17.54
CA ARG A 14 -24.30 2.32 16.36
C ARG A 14 -24.03 3.84 16.39
N GLY A 15 -24.98 4.64 16.84
CA GLY A 15 -24.80 6.07 17.01
C GLY A 15 -23.69 6.41 18.02
N LYS A 16 -23.61 5.68 19.14
CA LYS A 16 -22.56 5.86 20.15
C LYS A 16 -21.18 5.51 19.63
N GLU A 17 -21.03 4.43 18.85
CA GLU A 17 -19.79 4.01 18.24
C GLU A 17 -19.30 5.03 17.18
N PHE A 18 -20.21 5.55 16.37
CA PHE A 18 -19.91 6.62 15.40
C PHE A 18 -19.48 7.92 16.09
N VAL A 19 -20.20 8.32 17.14
CA VAL A 19 -19.83 9.50 17.94
C VAL A 19 -18.49 9.30 18.62
N ALA A 20 -18.20 8.10 19.16
CA ALA A 20 -16.89 7.80 19.73
C ALA A 20 -15.77 7.91 18.67
N ALA A 21 -15.99 7.40 17.45
CA ALA A 21 -15.04 7.54 16.35
C ALA A 21 -14.81 9.02 15.97
N LEU A 22 -15.85 9.84 15.97
CA LEU A 22 -15.72 11.29 15.73
C LEU A 22 -14.94 12.00 16.85
N PHE A 23 -15.15 11.62 18.12
CA PHE A 23 -14.36 12.18 19.24
C PHE A 23 -12.87 11.79 19.13
N VAL A 24 -12.58 10.54 18.78
CA VAL A 24 -11.20 10.10 18.53
C VAL A 24 -10.58 10.89 17.37
N LEU A 25 -11.31 11.06 16.28
CA LEU A 25 -10.86 11.86 15.13
C LEU A 25 -10.59 13.31 15.53
N PHE A 26 -11.53 13.94 16.27
CA PHE A 26 -11.36 15.32 16.75
C PHE A 26 -10.15 15.48 17.67
N GLY A 27 -9.95 14.52 18.58
CA GLY A 27 -8.75 14.49 19.44
C GLY A 27 -7.45 14.36 18.65
N LEU A 28 -7.43 13.50 17.62
CA LEU A 28 -6.27 13.34 16.76
C LEU A 28 -6.02 14.57 15.87
N ILE A 29 -7.07 15.21 15.35
CA ILE A 29 -6.95 16.47 14.59
C ILE A 29 -6.43 17.59 15.51
N TRP A 30 -6.92 17.66 16.76
CA TRP A 30 -6.44 18.63 17.74
C TRP A 30 -4.94 18.39 18.06
N LEU A 31 -4.55 17.14 18.27
CA LEU A 31 -3.17 16.74 18.49
C LEU A 31 -2.27 17.07 17.29
N ALA A 32 -2.74 16.73 16.06
CA ALA A 32 -2.00 17.04 14.83
C ALA A 32 -1.85 18.55 14.57
N LYS A 33 -2.85 19.37 14.98
CA LYS A 33 -2.77 20.83 14.87
C LYS A 33 -1.62 21.41 15.69
N SER A 34 -1.30 20.81 16.84
CA SER A 34 -0.18 21.24 17.69
C SER A 34 1.19 20.99 17.05
N VAL A 35 1.24 20.08 16.07
CA VAL A 35 2.46 19.66 15.35
C VAL A 35 2.60 20.32 13.96
N GLY A 36 1.59 21.04 13.51
CA GLY A 36 1.62 21.79 12.25
C GLY A 36 1.35 20.99 10.96
N ASN A 37 1.19 19.67 11.04
CA ASN A 37 1.03 18.78 9.86
C ASN A 37 -0.40 18.30 9.61
N ILE A 38 -1.41 19.07 10.02
CA ILE A 38 -2.83 18.69 9.89
C ILE A 38 -3.25 18.37 8.44
N GLY A 39 -2.64 19.02 7.47
CA GLY A 39 -2.90 18.78 6.05
C GLY A 39 -2.60 17.33 5.65
N LEU A 40 -1.48 16.76 6.11
CA LEU A 40 -1.09 15.38 5.82
C LEU A 40 -2.02 14.37 6.49
N LEU A 41 -2.50 14.66 7.70
CA LEU A 41 -3.50 13.82 8.36
C LEU A 41 -4.81 13.79 7.55
N ILE A 42 -5.28 14.96 7.08
CA ILE A 42 -6.49 15.06 6.26
C ILE A 42 -6.32 14.31 4.93
N LEU A 43 -5.17 14.47 4.25
CA LEU A 43 -4.86 13.73 3.02
C LEU A 43 -4.80 12.22 3.28
N GLY A 44 -4.22 11.79 4.40
CA GLY A 44 -4.22 10.39 4.83
C GLY A 44 -5.64 9.86 5.05
N ILE A 45 -6.51 10.62 5.73
CA ILE A 45 -7.93 10.27 5.93
C ILE A 45 -8.63 10.11 4.58
N ALA A 46 -8.42 11.04 3.65
CA ALA A 46 -8.99 10.96 2.31
C ALA A 46 -8.51 9.71 1.55
N LEU A 47 -7.20 9.37 1.63
CA LEU A 47 -6.67 8.11 1.10
C LEU A 47 -7.41 6.90 1.68
N GLY A 48 -7.57 6.86 3.01
CA GLY A 48 -8.26 5.76 3.69
C GLY A 48 -9.70 5.59 3.22
N VAL A 49 -10.44 6.68 3.08
CA VAL A 49 -11.82 6.69 2.57
C VAL A 49 -11.86 6.14 1.13
N VAL A 50 -10.99 6.62 0.25
CA VAL A 50 -10.91 6.17 -1.16
C VAL A 50 -10.55 4.68 -1.22
N PHE A 51 -9.54 4.23 -0.48
CA PHE A 51 -9.15 2.81 -0.43
C PHE A 51 -10.27 1.90 0.09
N HIS A 52 -11.02 2.36 1.08
CA HIS A 52 -12.13 1.58 1.62
C HIS A 52 -13.29 1.51 0.64
N TYR A 53 -13.78 2.69 0.17
CA TYR A 53 -14.98 2.79 -0.66
C TYR A 53 -14.85 2.07 -1.99
N PHE A 54 -13.70 2.24 -2.67
CA PHE A 54 -13.46 1.63 -3.99
C PHE A 54 -12.82 0.24 -3.93
N SER A 55 -12.44 -0.24 -2.75
CA SER A 55 -11.71 -1.51 -2.59
C SER A 55 -10.49 -1.65 -3.52
N PHE A 56 -9.81 -0.52 -3.80
CA PHE A 56 -8.71 -0.44 -4.75
C PHE A 56 -7.46 -1.10 -4.14
N GLY A 57 -7.23 -2.37 -4.45
CA GLY A 57 -6.17 -3.19 -3.83
C GLY A 57 -5.18 -3.73 -4.84
N PHE A 58 -3.86 -3.56 -4.57
CA PHE A 58 -2.81 -4.05 -5.47
C PHE A 58 -2.75 -5.58 -5.51
N ALA A 59 -2.68 -6.23 -4.34
CA ALA A 59 -2.54 -7.68 -4.26
C ALA A 59 -3.71 -8.44 -4.90
N GLY A 60 -4.94 -8.00 -4.63
CA GLY A 60 -6.14 -8.65 -5.16
C GLY A 60 -6.22 -8.60 -6.68
N PHE A 61 -5.98 -7.44 -7.27
CA PHE A 61 -6.05 -7.24 -8.72
C PHE A 61 -4.94 -7.98 -9.48
N TRP A 62 -3.72 -8.01 -8.93
CA TRP A 62 -2.64 -8.78 -9.52
C TRP A 62 -2.91 -10.28 -9.46
N ARG A 63 -3.41 -10.76 -8.32
CA ARG A 63 -3.82 -12.16 -8.17
C ARG A 63 -4.93 -12.54 -9.15
N GLN A 64 -5.94 -11.68 -9.30
CA GLN A 64 -7.06 -11.90 -10.21
C GLN A 64 -6.59 -11.98 -11.68
N ALA A 65 -5.68 -11.09 -12.08
CA ALA A 65 -5.10 -11.13 -13.42
C ALA A 65 -4.32 -12.43 -13.67
N ILE A 66 -3.48 -12.87 -12.72
CA ILE A 66 -2.63 -14.06 -12.87
C ILE A 66 -3.48 -15.34 -12.86
N LEU A 67 -4.49 -15.44 -11.98
CA LEU A 67 -5.27 -16.68 -11.80
C LEU A 67 -6.48 -16.78 -12.72
N GLU A 68 -7.14 -15.66 -12.97
CA GLU A 68 -8.44 -15.60 -13.66
C GLU A 68 -8.35 -14.90 -15.02
N ARG A 69 -7.17 -14.37 -15.39
CA ARG A 69 -6.93 -13.55 -16.59
C ARG A 69 -7.84 -12.32 -16.72
N LYS A 70 -8.49 -11.89 -15.64
CA LYS A 70 -9.26 -10.65 -15.57
C LYS A 70 -8.34 -9.49 -15.28
N THR A 71 -8.09 -8.63 -16.25
CA THR A 71 -7.05 -7.61 -16.17
C THR A 71 -7.55 -6.22 -15.81
N ILE A 72 -8.84 -6.01 -15.61
CA ILE A 72 -9.43 -4.68 -15.35
C ILE A 72 -8.75 -3.96 -14.17
N GLY A 73 -8.44 -4.69 -13.09
CA GLY A 73 -7.73 -4.15 -11.93
C GLY A 73 -6.30 -3.72 -12.26
N MET A 74 -5.53 -4.54 -13.00
CA MET A 74 -4.18 -4.15 -13.43
C MET A 74 -4.21 -2.98 -14.42
N ARG A 75 -5.18 -2.94 -15.32
CA ARG A 75 -5.38 -1.82 -16.25
C ARG A 75 -5.72 -0.53 -15.50
N SER A 76 -6.46 -0.62 -14.39
CA SER A 76 -6.72 0.55 -13.53
C SER A 76 -5.47 1.02 -12.79
N HIS A 77 -4.55 0.12 -12.42
CA HIS A 77 -3.23 0.50 -11.90
C HIS A 77 -2.38 1.21 -12.96
N LEU A 78 -2.38 0.76 -14.21
CA LEU A 78 -1.68 1.44 -15.30
C LEU A 78 -2.24 2.85 -15.53
N LEU A 79 -3.56 3.03 -15.42
CA LEU A 79 -4.19 4.35 -15.48
C LEU A 79 -3.74 5.24 -14.31
N LEU A 80 -3.70 4.69 -13.09
CA LEU A 80 -3.15 5.38 -11.90
C LEU A 80 -1.73 5.87 -12.14
N LEU A 81 -0.86 5.01 -12.72
CA LEU A 81 0.51 5.35 -13.06
C LEU A 81 0.58 6.44 -14.14
N ALA A 82 -0.25 6.37 -15.17
CA ALA A 82 -0.27 7.36 -16.24
C ALA A 82 -0.66 8.74 -15.70
N ILE A 83 -1.74 8.84 -14.93
CA ILE A 83 -2.19 10.10 -14.31
C ILE A 83 -1.11 10.63 -13.34
N GLY A 84 -0.56 9.75 -12.49
CA GLY A 84 0.51 10.12 -11.58
C GLY A 84 1.75 10.65 -12.29
N ALA A 85 2.20 10.01 -13.37
CA ALA A 85 3.34 10.46 -14.16
C ALA A 85 3.11 11.83 -14.79
N VAL A 86 1.92 12.08 -15.34
CA VAL A 86 1.55 13.41 -15.90
C VAL A 86 1.65 14.52 -14.85
N LEU A 87 1.34 14.24 -13.59
CA LEU A 87 1.44 15.21 -12.49
C LEU A 87 2.87 15.34 -11.96
N PHE A 88 3.59 14.23 -11.81
CA PHE A 88 4.89 14.20 -11.14
C PHE A 88 6.04 14.65 -12.01
N PHE A 89 6.12 14.24 -13.28
CA PHE A 89 7.24 14.56 -14.15
C PHE A 89 7.50 16.06 -14.28
N PRO A 90 6.50 16.90 -14.67
CA PRO A 90 6.72 18.35 -14.73
C PRO A 90 7.02 18.93 -13.33
N SER A 91 6.41 18.38 -12.27
CA SER A 91 6.60 18.91 -10.92
C SER A 91 8.00 18.65 -10.40
N LEU A 92 8.53 17.45 -10.56
CA LEU A 92 9.89 17.09 -10.14
C LEU A 92 10.96 17.86 -10.93
N ALA A 93 10.69 18.16 -12.20
CA ALA A 93 11.63 18.90 -13.06
C ALA A 93 11.58 20.43 -12.86
N LEU A 94 10.39 21.01 -12.62
CA LEU A 94 10.20 22.44 -12.67
C LEU A 94 10.09 23.11 -11.29
N LEU A 95 9.46 22.44 -10.30
CA LEU A 95 9.26 23.05 -8.97
C LEU A 95 10.56 23.38 -8.23
N PRO A 96 11.65 22.58 -8.31
CA PRO A 96 12.92 22.96 -7.70
C PRO A 96 13.49 24.29 -8.25
N ASN A 97 13.30 24.54 -9.55
CA ASN A 97 13.72 25.79 -10.19
C ASN A 97 12.88 27.02 -9.73
N LEU A 98 11.71 26.77 -9.14
CA LEU A 98 10.83 27.80 -8.56
C LEU A 98 11.03 27.95 -7.04
N GLY A 99 12.03 27.27 -6.45
CA GLY A 99 12.34 27.34 -5.03
C GLY A 99 11.52 26.41 -4.15
N PHE A 100 10.80 25.43 -4.72
CA PHE A 100 10.09 24.39 -3.95
C PHE A 100 10.98 23.14 -3.82
N GLU A 101 11.23 22.72 -2.60
CA GLU A 101 11.96 21.48 -2.33
C GLU A 101 11.01 20.28 -2.51
N VAL A 102 11.07 19.62 -3.67
CA VAL A 102 10.33 18.38 -3.91
C VAL A 102 11.29 17.30 -4.38
N SER A 103 11.10 16.08 -3.86
CA SER A 103 11.92 14.92 -4.23
C SER A 103 11.03 13.73 -4.59
N GLY A 104 11.43 12.99 -5.63
CA GLY A 104 10.75 11.76 -6.06
C GLY A 104 11.20 10.54 -5.25
N ALA A 105 10.45 9.46 -5.36
CA ALA A 105 10.86 8.15 -4.85
C ALA A 105 11.89 7.51 -5.81
N ILE A 106 13.06 8.12 -5.91
CA ILE A 106 14.15 7.69 -6.79
C ILE A 106 15.13 6.85 -5.98
N ARG A 107 15.37 5.61 -6.40
CA ARG A 107 16.21 4.65 -5.72
C ARG A 107 17.11 3.91 -6.72
N PRO A 108 18.25 3.35 -6.28
CA PRO A 108 19.15 2.63 -7.18
C PRO A 108 18.51 1.34 -7.71
N LEU A 109 18.91 0.97 -8.95
CA LEU A 109 18.62 -0.34 -9.53
C LEU A 109 19.63 -1.35 -8.96
N GLY A 110 19.28 -2.05 -7.91
CA GLY A 110 20.15 -3.00 -7.25
C GLY A 110 19.57 -4.41 -7.13
N LEU A 111 20.44 -5.36 -6.83
CA LEU A 111 20.04 -6.73 -6.50
C LEU A 111 19.18 -6.76 -5.24
N ASN A 112 19.39 -5.85 -4.30
CA ASN A 112 18.55 -5.67 -3.13
C ASN A 112 17.08 -5.40 -3.51
N VAL A 113 16.84 -4.55 -4.52
CA VAL A 113 15.47 -4.27 -5.02
C VAL A 113 14.86 -5.51 -5.65
N LEU A 114 15.63 -6.23 -6.48
CA LEU A 114 15.17 -7.45 -7.13
C LEU A 114 14.77 -8.51 -6.09
N ILE A 115 15.66 -8.81 -5.14
CA ILE A 115 15.42 -9.84 -4.12
C ILE A 115 14.32 -9.39 -3.16
N GLY A 116 14.39 -8.15 -2.68
CA GLY A 116 13.42 -7.62 -1.72
C GLY A 116 11.99 -7.56 -2.27
N ALA A 117 11.82 -7.09 -3.50
CA ALA A 117 10.51 -7.05 -4.14
C ALA A 117 9.97 -8.46 -4.44
N PHE A 118 10.84 -9.42 -4.79
CA PHE A 118 10.47 -10.83 -4.92
C PHE A 118 9.95 -11.40 -3.61
N VAL A 119 10.70 -11.24 -2.51
CA VAL A 119 10.32 -11.69 -1.17
C VAL A 119 9.02 -11.03 -0.72
N PHE A 120 8.86 -9.72 -0.99
CA PHE A 120 7.62 -8.99 -0.74
C PHE A 120 6.44 -9.59 -1.51
N GLY A 121 6.62 -9.92 -2.79
CA GLY A 121 5.61 -10.54 -3.65
C GLY A 121 5.16 -11.91 -3.13
N VAL A 122 6.09 -12.73 -2.65
CA VAL A 122 5.78 -14.01 -1.95
C VAL A 122 4.95 -13.75 -0.70
N GLY A 123 5.43 -12.88 0.20
CA GLY A 123 4.74 -12.55 1.46
C GLY A 123 3.33 -11.98 1.21
N MET A 124 3.20 -11.01 0.29
CA MET A 124 1.93 -10.41 -0.10
C MET A 124 0.91 -11.44 -0.61
N THR A 125 1.37 -12.45 -1.35
CA THR A 125 0.51 -13.51 -1.88
C THR A 125 -0.02 -14.42 -0.77
N LEU A 126 0.84 -14.78 0.17
CA LEU A 126 0.50 -15.68 1.28
C LEU A 126 -0.35 -14.99 2.34
N VAL A 127 -0.10 -13.73 2.64
CA VAL A 127 -0.94 -12.89 3.51
C VAL A 127 -2.31 -12.61 2.87
N GLY A 128 -2.35 -12.50 1.52
CA GLY A 128 -3.53 -12.10 0.77
C GLY A 128 -3.77 -10.59 0.76
N SER A 129 -2.77 -9.80 1.15
CA SER A 129 -2.85 -8.34 1.21
C SER A 129 -1.47 -7.70 1.03
N CYS A 130 -1.40 -6.49 0.51
CA CYS A 130 -0.18 -5.67 0.50
C CYS A 130 -0.12 -4.75 1.73
N SER A 131 0.91 -3.89 1.84
CA SER A 131 1.06 -2.99 2.99
C SER A 131 -0.12 -2.02 3.15
N SER A 132 -0.56 -1.36 2.07
CA SER A 132 -1.74 -0.48 2.11
C SER A 132 -3.03 -1.26 2.36
N GLY A 133 -3.15 -2.45 1.80
CA GLY A 133 -4.26 -3.35 2.08
C GLY A 133 -4.28 -3.82 3.54
N THR A 134 -3.12 -4.03 4.17
CA THR A 134 -3.00 -4.34 5.60
C THR A 134 -3.51 -3.18 6.46
N LEU A 135 -3.08 -1.94 6.18
CA LEU A 135 -3.60 -0.75 6.88
C LEU A 135 -5.13 -0.59 6.68
N ARG A 136 -5.63 -0.86 5.47
CA ARG A 136 -7.08 -0.88 5.20
C ARG A 136 -7.83 -1.90 6.05
N GLN A 137 -7.31 -3.11 6.16
CA GLN A 137 -7.93 -4.15 6.98
C GLN A 137 -7.86 -3.84 8.49
N MET A 138 -6.77 -3.20 8.94
CA MET A 138 -6.66 -2.71 10.32
C MET A 138 -7.71 -1.64 10.62
N GLY A 139 -7.89 -0.65 9.72
CA GLY A 139 -8.94 0.36 9.85
C GLY A 139 -10.35 -0.24 9.86
N ALA A 140 -10.57 -1.35 9.16
CA ALA A 140 -11.81 -2.13 9.23
C ALA A 140 -11.90 -3.08 10.45
N LEU A 141 -11.00 -2.93 11.41
CA LEU A 141 -10.94 -3.68 12.68
C LEU A 141 -10.77 -5.20 12.50
N ASN A 142 -10.11 -5.64 11.44
CA ASN A 142 -9.75 -7.04 11.27
C ASN A 142 -8.48 -7.37 12.08
N TRP A 143 -8.65 -8.03 13.25
CA TRP A 143 -7.58 -8.31 14.20
C TRP A 143 -6.39 -9.09 13.59
N ARG A 144 -6.62 -9.97 12.63
CA ARG A 144 -5.56 -10.71 11.94
C ARG A 144 -4.52 -9.78 11.33
N PHE A 145 -4.94 -8.64 10.80
CA PHE A 145 -4.04 -7.70 10.13
C PHE A 145 -3.25 -6.81 11.09
N TYR A 146 -3.69 -6.64 12.33
CA TYR A 146 -2.84 -6.08 13.39
C TYR A 146 -1.67 -7.03 13.70
N TYR A 147 -1.93 -8.34 13.72
CA TYR A 147 -0.89 -9.34 13.89
C TYR A 147 0.08 -9.40 12.70
N VAL A 148 -0.42 -9.34 11.45
CA VAL A 148 0.42 -9.20 10.24
C VAL A 148 1.29 -7.95 10.34
N PHE A 149 0.72 -6.81 10.71
CA PHE A 149 1.41 -5.54 10.81
C PHE A 149 2.54 -5.57 11.85
N LEU A 150 2.30 -6.19 13.00
CA LEU A 150 3.33 -6.41 14.01
C LEU A 150 4.54 -7.17 13.42
N TRP A 151 4.28 -8.24 12.67
CA TRP A 151 5.36 -8.99 12.05
C TRP A 151 6.03 -8.26 10.88
N MET A 152 5.29 -7.39 10.18
CA MET A 152 5.91 -6.48 9.21
C MET A 152 6.86 -5.50 9.88
N ILE A 153 6.54 -4.99 11.07
CA ILE A 153 7.44 -4.15 11.87
C ILE A 153 8.71 -4.96 12.22
N ILE A 154 8.56 -6.16 12.78
CA ILE A 154 9.69 -7.01 13.15
C ILE A 154 10.58 -7.30 11.93
N GLY A 155 9.99 -7.76 10.83
CA GLY A 155 10.73 -8.04 9.60
C GLY A 155 11.42 -6.82 9.02
N GLY A 156 10.75 -5.67 9.01
CA GLY A 156 11.34 -4.41 8.55
C GLY A 156 12.48 -3.91 9.44
N THR A 157 12.40 -4.14 10.75
CA THR A 157 13.48 -3.82 11.69
C THR A 157 14.70 -4.72 11.48
N VAL A 158 14.48 -6.02 11.27
CA VAL A 158 15.58 -6.95 10.93
C VAL A 158 16.25 -6.56 9.61
N ALA A 159 15.46 -6.13 8.60
CA ALA A 159 16.01 -5.63 7.35
C ALA A 159 16.83 -4.35 7.53
N ALA A 160 16.39 -3.44 8.40
CA ALA A 160 17.14 -2.23 8.73
C ALA A 160 18.47 -2.55 9.43
N ALA A 161 18.48 -3.54 10.31
CA ALA A 161 19.70 -4.02 10.98
C ALA A 161 20.71 -4.68 10.03
N GLN A 162 20.25 -5.15 8.87
CA GLN A 162 21.09 -5.82 7.85
C GLN A 162 21.29 -4.95 6.60
N MET A 163 20.99 -3.65 6.68
CA MET A 163 20.98 -2.77 5.52
C MET A 163 22.37 -2.59 4.91
N ASP A 164 23.43 -2.58 5.72
CA ASP A 164 24.83 -2.57 5.30
C ASP A 164 25.10 -3.66 4.26
N PHE A 165 24.80 -4.91 4.57
CA PHE A 165 24.92 -6.04 3.64
C PHE A 165 24.17 -5.81 2.32
N TRP A 166 22.93 -5.30 2.39
CA TRP A 166 22.10 -5.10 1.20
C TRP A 166 22.58 -3.94 0.32
N LEU A 167 23.22 -2.93 0.91
CA LEU A 167 23.77 -1.79 0.18
C LEU A 167 25.10 -2.10 -0.51
N GLU A 168 25.84 -3.10 -0.03
CA GLU A 168 27.08 -3.57 -0.66
C GLU A 168 26.83 -4.38 -1.95
N LEU A 169 25.59 -4.86 -2.18
CA LEU A 169 25.26 -5.63 -3.37
C LEU A 169 25.36 -4.78 -4.64
N PRO A 170 25.70 -5.42 -5.78
CA PRO A 170 25.81 -4.72 -7.07
C PRO A 170 24.57 -3.89 -7.41
N THR A 171 24.80 -2.65 -7.83
CA THR A 171 23.78 -1.70 -8.27
C THR A 171 24.23 -0.99 -9.54
N LEU A 172 23.27 -0.67 -10.40
CA LEU A 172 23.47 0.15 -11.60
C LEU A 172 23.31 1.66 -11.31
N GLY A 173 23.19 2.03 -10.01
CA GLY A 173 22.97 3.41 -9.62
C GLY A 173 21.50 3.87 -9.73
N THR A 174 21.28 5.16 -9.53
CA THR A 174 19.96 5.78 -9.62
C THR A 174 19.73 6.37 -11.01
N PHE A 175 18.52 6.18 -11.55
CA PHE A 175 18.08 6.84 -12.78
C PHE A 175 16.61 7.20 -12.68
N SER A 176 16.29 8.44 -13.03
CA SER A 176 14.92 8.95 -13.15
C SER A 176 14.68 9.63 -14.49
N ALA A 177 13.75 9.09 -15.26
CA ALA A 177 13.36 9.69 -16.53
C ALA A 177 12.66 11.06 -16.37
N ALA A 178 12.30 11.48 -15.15
CA ALA A 178 11.75 12.78 -14.87
C ALA A 178 12.81 13.87 -14.66
N ILE A 179 14.05 13.49 -14.31
CA ILE A 179 15.12 14.42 -13.88
C ILE A 179 16.36 14.30 -14.75
N ASP A 180 16.81 13.07 -15.06
CA ASP A 180 18.08 12.80 -15.73
C ASP A 180 18.02 12.98 -17.25
N ILE A 181 16.81 13.06 -17.81
CA ILE A 181 16.57 13.41 -19.22
C ILE A 181 15.49 14.50 -19.29
N PRO A 182 15.28 15.20 -20.45
CA PRO A 182 14.20 16.16 -20.56
C PRO A 182 12.88 15.55 -20.16
N TRP A 183 12.23 16.10 -19.11
CA TRP A 183 11.06 15.52 -18.45
C TRP A 183 9.92 15.17 -19.41
N TYR A 184 9.69 16.01 -20.46
CA TYR A 184 8.64 15.76 -21.46
C TYR A 184 8.93 14.53 -22.31
N PHE A 185 10.21 14.27 -22.63
CA PHE A 185 10.63 13.06 -23.35
C PHE A 185 10.54 11.83 -22.44
N GLY A 186 10.99 11.96 -21.19
CA GLY A 186 10.84 10.93 -20.17
C GLY A 186 9.38 10.55 -19.92
N LEU A 187 8.49 11.56 -19.83
CA LEU A 187 7.05 11.35 -19.70
C LEU A 187 6.48 10.59 -20.91
N LEU A 188 6.84 11.01 -22.13
CA LEU A 188 6.37 10.35 -23.35
C LEU A 188 6.78 8.87 -23.38
N MET A 189 8.04 8.57 -23.05
CA MET A 189 8.52 7.19 -22.94
C MET A 189 7.75 6.38 -21.90
N HIS A 190 7.52 6.96 -20.72
CA HIS A 190 6.75 6.29 -19.65
C HIS A 190 5.31 6.00 -20.08
N LEU A 191 4.64 6.96 -20.70
CA LEU A 191 3.28 6.79 -21.20
C LEU A 191 3.23 5.75 -22.33
N ALA A 192 4.24 5.69 -23.20
CA ALA A 192 4.35 4.68 -24.24
C ALA A 192 4.49 3.25 -23.64
N VAL A 193 5.33 3.09 -22.60
CA VAL A 193 5.47 1.80 -21.89
C VAL A 193 4.17 1.42 -21.21
N ILE A 194 3.52 2.36 -20.50
CA ILE A 194 2.24 2.11 -19.82
C ILE A 194 1.15 1.73 -20.83
N LEU A 195 1.06 2.41 -21.97
CA LEU A 195 0.12 2.11 -23.03
C LEU A 195 0.39 0.75 -23.67
N GLY A 196 1.66 0.42 -23.89
CA GLY A 196 2.07 -0.89 -24.40
C GLY A 196 1.66 -2.02 -23.45
N LEU A 197 1.91 -1.87 -22.15
CA LEU A 197 1.49 -2.83 -21.13
C LEU A 197 -0.04 -2.92 -21.05
N TYR A 198 -0.73 -1.80 -21.13
CA TYR A 198 -2.20 -1.78 -21.17
C TYR A 198 -2.75 -2.58 -22.36
N TYR A 199 -2.16 -2.38 -23.54
CA TYR A 199 -2.53 -3.12 -24.75
C TYR A 199 -2.23 -4.61 -24.61
N LEU A 200 -1.07 -5.00 -24.07
CA LEU A 200 -0.72 -6.39 -23.80
C LEU A 200 -1.71 -7.07 -22.84
N LEU A 201 -2.10 -6.39 -21.77
CA LEU A 201 -3.11 -6.90 -20.82
C LEU A 201 -4.48 -7.06 -21.50
N LEU A 202 -4.88 -6.13 -22.37
CA LEU A 202 -6.10 -6.25 -23.16
C LEU A 202 -6.08 -7.47 -24.08
N GLN A 203 -4.98 -7.68 -24.79
CA GLN A 203 -4.83 -8.84 -25.69
C GLN A 203 -4.83 -10.15 -24.90
N TRP A 204 -4.17 -10.14 -23.73
CA TRP A 204 -4.14 -11.32 -22.85
C TRP A 204 -5.54 -11.68 -22.33
N GLU A 205 -6.36 -10.69 -21.91
CA GLU A 205 -7.75 -10.93 -21.49
C GLU A 205 -8.62 -11.39 -22.68
N ARG A 206 -8.45 -10.78 -23.87
CA ARG A 206 -9.16 -11.17 -25.09
C ARG A 206 -8.85 -12.58 -25.57
N SER A 207 -7.65 -13.09 -25.30
CA SER A 207 -7.29 -14.47 -25.67
C SER A 207 -8.04 -15.53 -24.85
N GLU A 208 -8.64 -15.15 -23.72
CA GLU A 208 -9.38 -16.05 -22.84
C GLU A 208 -10.89 -15.81 -22.88
N PHE A 209 -11.32 -14.56 -23.09
CA PHE A 209 -12.72 -14.16 -23.02
C PHE A 209 -13.12 -13.45 -24.32
N ASP A 210 -14.32 -13.74 -24.82
CA ASP A 210 -14.89 -13.09 -26.03
C ASP A 210 -15.11 -11.58 -25.80
N SER A 211 -15.34 -11.15 -24.57
CA SER A 211 -15.55 -9.76 -24.19
C SER A 211 -14.62 -9.32 -23.07
N VAL A 212 -14.06 -8.13 -23.21
CA VAL A 212 -13.20 -7.51 -22.20
C VAL A 212 -14.02 -6.50 -21.39
N GLU A 213 -13.92 -6.54 -20.07
CA GLU A 213 -14.59 -5.58 -19.21
C GLU A 213 -14.06 -4.16 -19.45
N PRO A 214 -14.91 -3.18 -19.86
CA PRO A 214 -14.46 -1.84 -20.17
C PRO A 214 -14.16 -1.04 -18.88
N LEU A 215 -13.11 -0.23 -18.91
CA LEU A 215 -12.83 0.71 -17.82
C LEU A 215 -13.85 1.86 -17.74
N CYS A 216 -14.48 2.21 -18.85
CA CYS A 216 -15.54 3.22 -18.92
C CYS A 216 -16.85 2.56 -19.35
N ASN A 217 -17.87 2.60 -18.51
CA ASN A 217 -19.19 2.08 -18.82
C ASN A 217 -20.15 3.24 -19.13
N LYS A 218 -20.81 3.18 -20.32
CA LYS A 218 -21.77 4.20 -20.77
C LYS A 218 -23.04 4.29 -19.89
N GLU A 219 -23.30 3.25 -19.11
CA GLU A 219 -24.48 3.20 -18.22
C GLU A 219 -24.31 3.99 -16.92
N ASN A 220 -23.07 4.34 -16.54
CA ASN A 220 -22.82 5.17 -15.36
C ASN A 220 -23.05 6.67 -15.65
N ARG A 221 -23.84 7.34 -14.81
CA ARG A 221 -24.14 8.78 -14.92
C ARG A 221 -22.92 9.70 -15.04
N LEU A 222 -21.77 9.26 -14.58
CA LEU A 222 -20.50 10.01 -14.62
C LEU A 222 -19.57 9.57 -15.77
N PHE A 223 -19.96 8.64 -16.63
CA PHE A 223 -19.09 8.03 -17.66
C PHE A 223 -17.78 7.39 -17.14
N LEU A 224 -17.53 7.46 -15.84
CA LEU A 224 -16.34 6.93 -15.18
C LEU A 224 -16.71 5.67 -14.37
N SER A 225 -15.99 4.58 -14.58
CA SER A 225 -16.12 3.43 -13.69
C SER A 225 -15.57 3.76 -12.28
N PRO A 226 -16.02 3.09 -11.23
CA PRO A 226 -15.48 3.27 -9.88
C PRO A 226 -13.96 3.13 -9.80
N LEU A 227 -13.37 2.24 -10.61
CA LEU A 227 -11.93 2.02 -10.66
C LEU A 227 -11.17 3.21 -11.30
N VAL A 228 -11.74 3.83 -12.33
CA VAL A 228 -11.16 5.04 -12.96
C VAL A 228 -11.20 6.20 -11.97
N LEU A 229 -12.32 6.38 -11.27
CA LEU A 229 -12.44 7.42 -10.26
C LEU A 229 -11.46 7.20 -9.10
N ALA A 230 -11.31 5.95 -8.63
CA ALA A 230 -10.33 5.62 -7.61
C ALA A 230 -8.89 5.92 -8.07
N ALA A 231 -8.52 5.54 -9.29
CA ALA A 231 -7.21 5.82 -9.85
C ALA A 231 -6.94 7.33 -9.93
N LEU A 232 -7.92 8.11 -10.39
CA LEU A 232 -7.82 9.58 -10.46
C LEU A 232 -7.63 10.19 -9.07
N LEU A 233 -8.48 9.81 -8.10
CA LEU A 233 -8.42 10.35 -6.75
C LEU A 233 -7.11 9.98 -6.04
N LEU A 234 -6.64 8.73 -6.17
CA LEU A 234 -5.38 8.30 -5.57
C LEU A 234 -4.17 9.00 -6.18
N ALA A 235 -4.17 9.24 -7.49
CA ALA A 235 -3.11 10.00 -8.16
C ALA A 235 -3.07 11.45 -7.66
N ILE A 236 -4.24 12.11 -7.58
CA ILE A 236 -4.35 13.48 -7.06
C ILE A 236 -3.94 13.56 -5.60
N LEU A 237 -4.40 12.64 -4.75
CA LEU A 237 -4.05 12.61 -3.32
C LEU A 237 -2.54 12.40 -3.13
N ASN A 238 -1.92 11.49 -3.89
CA ASN A 238 -0.47 11.31 -3.83
C ASN A 238 0.29 12.57 -4.30
N TYR A 239 -0.23 13.25 -5.32
CA TYR A 239 0.34 14.51 -5.77
C TYR A 239 0.24 15.62 -4.71
N LEU A 240 -0.91 15.74 -4.05
CA LEU A 240 -1.07 16.69 -2.94
C LEU A 240 -0.14 16.36 -1.76
N ILE A 241 0.08 15.07 -1.47
CA ILE A 241 1.05 14.63 -0.47
C ILE A 241 2.46 15.07 -0.89
N LEU A 242 2.87 14.88 -2.15
CA LEU A 242 4.16 15.37 -2.65
C LEU A 242 4.34 16.87 -2.39
N LEU A 243 3.32 17.68 -2.69
CA LEU A 243 3.40 19.14 -2.51
C LEU A 243 3.49 19.57 -1.04
N VAL A 244 2.83 18.84 -0.13
CA VAL A 244 2.80 19.18 1.30
C VAL A 244 3.99 18.61 2.06
N SER A 245 4.37 17.36 1.78
CA SER A 245 5.45 16.66 2.48
C SER A 245 6.79 16.70 1.77
N GLN A 246 6.83 17.27 0.55
CA GLN A 246 8.01 17.30 -0.33
C GLN A 246 8.48 15.91 -0.80
N TYR A 247 7.73 14.87 -0.46
CA TYR A 247 8.01 13.47 -0.82
C TYR A 247 6.71 12.74 -1.15
N PRO A 248 6.68 11.83 -2.14
CA PRO A 248 5.47 11.10 -2.49
C PRO A 248 5.05 10.12 -1.39
N TRP A 249 3.79 9.74 -1.44
CA TRP A 249 3.22 8.79 -0.49
C TRP A 249 4.02 7.47 -0.43
N ALA A 250 4.39 7.10 0.77
CA ALA A 250 5.09 5.86 1.11
C ALA A 250 4.48 5.23 2.37
N ILE A 251 4.77 3.96 2.62
CA ILE A 251 4.29 3.25 3.82
C ILE A 251 5.43 2.47 4.48
N SER A 252 6.33 1.87 3.70
CA SER A 252 7.35 0.93 4.20
C SER A 252 8.29 1.51 5.24
N TRP A 253 8.45 2.84 5.27
CA TRP A 253 9.22 3.56 6.29
C TRP A 253 8.72 3.33 7.71
N ILE A 254 7.41 3.08 7.88
CA ILE A 254 6.78 2.87 9.19
C ILE A 254 7.39 1.67 9.90
N PHE A 255 7.73 0.61 9.18
CA PHE A 255 8.14 -0.66 9.77
C PHE A 255 9.46 -0.53 10.55
N PRO A 256 10.58 -0.12 9.96
CA PRO A 256 11.82 0.05 10.71
C PRO A 256 11.71 1.16 11.77
N LYS A 257 11.00 2.26 11.48
CA LYS A 257 10.82 3.35 12.43
C LYS A 257 10.09 2.91 13.69
N LEU A 258 8.95 2.23 13.57
CA LEU A 258 8.21 1.69 14.72
C LEU A 258 9.01 0.62 15.46
N GLY A 259 9.79 -0.18 14.75
CA GLY A 259 10.67 -1.16 15.38
C GLY A 259 11.77 -0.53 16.24
N ILE A 260 12.45 0.50 15.72
CA ILE A 260 13.46 1.25 16.47
C ILE A 260 12.83 1.95 17.68
N LEU A 261 11.68 2.61 17.51
CA LEU A 261 10.93 3.19 18.63
C LEU A 261 10.55 2.14 19.68
N GLY A 262 10.18 0.92 19.25
CA GLY A 262 9.91 -0.20 20.14
C GLY A 262 11.14 -0.68 20.90
N ILE A 263 12.30 -0.77 20.25
CA ILE A 263 13.57 -1.11 20.89
C ILE A 263 13.91 -0.07 21.97
N GLN A 264 13.78 1.22 21.65
CA GLN A 264 14.02 2.32 22.58
C GLN A 264 13.04 2.27 23.78
N ALA A 265 11.74 2.14 23.51
CA ALA A 265 10.71 2.15 24.55
C ALA A 265 10.83 0.98 25.53
N LEU A 266 11.27 -0.19 25.03
CA LEU A 266 11.46 -1.40 25.82
C LEU A 266 12.89 -1.50 26.40
N SER A 267 13.76 -0.52 26.13
CA SER A 267 15.17 -0.51 26.55
C SER A 267 15.88 -1.84 26.22
N LEU A 268 15.64 -2.37 25.01
CA LEU A 268 16.26 -3.62 24.61
C LEU A 268 17.77 -3.41 24.39
N PRO A 269 18.62 -4.37 24.78
CA PRO A 269 20.07 -4.29 24.61
C PRO A 269 20.48 -4.56 23.16
N ILE A 270 20.10 -3.67 22.26
CA ILE A 270 20.37 -3.72 20.82
C ILE A 270 21.00 -2.39 20.43
N ASP A 271 22.21 -2.44 19.87
CA ASP A 271 23.01 -1.27 19.46
C ASP A 271 22.50 -0.74 18.09
N TRP A 272 21.25 -0.33 18.05
CA TRP A 272 20.56 0.13 16.81
C TRP A 272 21.15 1.43 16.26
N GLU A 273 21.83 2.23 17.08
CA GLU A 273 22.46 3.49 16.71
C GLU A 273 23.59 3.29 15.68
N PHE A 274 24.23 2.12 15.67
CA PHE A 274 25.32 1.78 14.78
C PHE A 274 24.87 1.16 13.43
N TRP A 275 23.57 0.99 13.21
CA TRP A 275 23.09 0.46 11.93
C TRP A 275 23.28 1.49 10.81
N GLU A 276 23.75 1.06 9.67
CA GLU A 276 23.89 1.89 8.47
C GLU A 276 22.57 2.56 8.08
N PHE A 277 21.46 1.86 8.25
CA PHE A 277 20.12 2.39 8.06
C PHE A 277 19.85 3.63 8.93
N VAL A 278 20.31 3.62 10.17
CA VAL A 278 20.14 4.73 11.13
C VAL A 278 21.01 5.91 10.72
N GLY A 279 22.27 5.68 10.39
CA GLY A 279 23.19 6.72 9.95
C GLY A 279 22.69 7.46 8.70
N GLN A 280 22.11 6.72 7.73
CA GLN A 280 21.55 7.33 6.53
C GLN A 280 20.22 8.07 6.77
N ASN A 281 19.52 7.82 7.87
CA ASN A 281 18.18 8.32 8.12
C ASN A 281 18.03 9.04 9.47
N GLU A 282 19.12 9.49 10.08
CA GLU A 282 19.17 10.08 11.43
C GLU A 282 18.14 11.21 11.63
N VAL A 283 18.11 12.18 10.69
CA VAL A 283 17.18 13.32 10.72
C VAL A 283 15.73 12.87 10.64
N ALA A 284 15.43 11.84 9.85
CA ALA A 284 14.08 11.32 9.72
C ALA A 284 13.66 10.49 10.94
N LEU A 285 14.61 9.77 11.56
CA LEU A 285 14.35 8.97 12.77
C LEU A 285 14.19 9.84 14.02
N SER A 286 14.88 10.99 14.10
CA SER A 286 14.74 11.92 15.23
C SER A 286 13.36 12.60 15.30
N LYS A 287 12.60 12.65 14.19
CA LYS A 287 11.25 13.21 14.16
C LYS A 287 10.29 12.35 14.98
N GLY A 288 9.45 12.98 15.80
CA GLY A 288 8.34 12.33 16.49
C GLY A 288 7.35 11.66 15.53
N VAL A 289 6.52 10.75 16.04
CA VAL A 289 5.52 10.02 15.23
C VAL A 289 4.56 10.99 14.52
N LEU A 290 4.18 12.09 15.16
CA LEU A 290 3.27 13.10 14.61
C LEU A 290 3.97 14.17 13.77
N ASP A 291 5.31 14.21 13.80
CA ASP A 291 6.12 15.12 12.97
C ASP A 291 6.59 14.46 11.68
N ASP A 292 6.50 13.12 11.62
CA ASP A 292 6.87 12.34 10.43
C ASP A 292 5.70 12.27 9.44
N SER A 293 5.92 12.79 8.25
CA SER A 293 4.89 12.88 7.20
C SER A 293 4.33 11.53 6.79
N ILE A 294 5.18 10.48 6.72
CA ILE A 294 4.75 9.13 6.32
C ILE A 294 3.94 8.47 7.44
N MET A 295 4.39 8.62 8.69
CA MET A 295 3.68 8.12 9.86
C MET A 295 2.31 8.77 9.98
N LEU A 296 2.25 10.09 9.88
CA LEU A 296 1.01 10.87 10.01
C LEU A 296 0.02 10.57 8.88
N THR A 297 0.49 10.49 7.63
CA THR A 297 -0.35 10.12 6.48
C THR A 297 -0.90 8.70 6.62
N SER A 298 -0.09 7.77 7.10
CA SER A 298 -0.51 6.37 7.28
C SER A 298 -1.47 6.20 8.45
N LEU A 299 -1.27 6.93 9.54
CA LEU A 299 -2.23 7.02 10.65
C LEU A 299 -3.58 7.58 10.14
N GLY A 300 -3.51 8.68 9.38
CA GLY A 300 -4.69 9.25 8.71
C GLY A 300 -5.42 8.22 7.84
N MET A 301 -4.68 7.41 7.08
CA MET A 301 -5.27 6.36 6.24
C MET A 301 -6.06 5.33 7.09
N VAL A 302 -5.51 4.86 8.21
CA VAL A 302 -6.21 3.91 9.10
C VAL A 302 -7.48 4.55 9.67
N ILE A 303 -7.41 5.81 10.10
CA ILE A 303 -8.55 6.57 10.61
C ILE A 303 -9.61 6.74 9.52
N GLY A 304 -9.22 7.13 8.31
CA GLY A 304 -10.11 7.31 7.16
C GLY A 304 -10.86 6.04 6.79
N VAL A 305 -10.17 4.89 6.79
CA VAL A 305 -10.81 3.57 6.62
C VAL A 305 -11.80 3.30 7.73
N SER A 306 -11.42 3.54 9.00
CA SER A 306 -12.30 3.30 10.14
C SER A 306 -13.59 4.15 10.04
N LEU A 307 -13.47 5.42 9.70
CA LEU A 307 -14.61 6.31 9.48
C LEU A 307 -15.51 5.84 8.35
N ALA A 308 -14.94 5.45 7.21
CA ALA A 308 -15.67 4.95 6.06
C ALA A 308 -16.39 3.63 6.39
N PHE A 309 -15.71 2.70 7.07
CA PHE A 309 -16.25 1.42 7.51
C PHE A 309 -17.43 1.60 8.47
N TRP A 310 -17.25 2.40 9.51
CA TRP A 310 -18.33 2.67 10.48
C TRP A 310 -19.47 3.47 9.87
N GLY A 311 -19.17 4.43 8.98
CA GLY A 311 -20.20 5.15 8.22
C GLY A 311 -21.06 4.19 7.38
N GLN A 312 -20.43 3.22 6.71
CA GLN A 312 -21.13 2.18 5.93
C GLN A 312 -22.00 1.28 6.81
N VAL A 313 -21.45 0.80 7.95
CA VAL A 313 -22.20 -0.01 8.93
C VAL A 313 -23.36 0.76 9.52
N PHE A 314 -23.21 2.06 9.76
CA PHE A 314 -24.27 2.93 10.29
C PHE A 314 -25.40 3.15 9.28
N LEU A 315 -25.05 3.44 8.01
CA LEU A 315 -26.03 3.77 6.97
C LEU A 315 -26.76 2.53 6.42
N TYR A 316 -26.06 1.43 6.19
CA TYR A 316 -26.57 0.28 5.44
C TYR A 316 -26.74 -1.00 6.26
N GLY A 317 -26.32 -1.02 7.52
CA GLY A 317 -26.36 -2.22 8.37
C GLY A 317 -25.23 -3.21 8.07
N LYS A 318 -25.08 -4.22 8.96
CA LYS A 318 -24.00 -5.23 8.86
C LYS A 318 -24.06 -6.15 7.62
N GLU A 319 -25.23 -6.25 6.97
CA GLU A 319 -25.46 -7.22 5.88
C GLU A 319 -24.73 -6.91 4.56
N LYS A 320 -24.29 -5.68 4.34
CA LYS A 320 -23.55 -5.29 3.13
C LYS A 320 -22.06 -5.08 3.32
N SER A 321 -21.53 -5.19 4.53
CA SER A 321 -20.08 -5.26 4.71
C SER A 321 -19.64 -6.70 4.40
N GLU A 322 -19.36 -7.01 3.14
CA GLU A 322 -18.59 -8.19 2.72
C GLU A 322 -17.14 -8.09 3.23
N ILE A 323 -16.99 -8.01 4.54
CA ILE A 323 -15.82 -8.56 5.17
C ILE A 323 -16.14 -10.04 5.22
N SER A 324 -15.65 -10.78 4.23
CA SER A 324 -15.58 -12.24 4.27
C SER A 324 -15.07 -12.61 5.65
N GLU A 325 -15.98 -12.98 6.53
CA GLU A 325 -15.64 -13.71 7.73
C GLU A 325 -14.92 -14.95 7.23
N SER A 326 -13.60 -14.93 7.33
CA SER A 326 -12.79 -16.12 7.17
C SER A 326 -13.40 -17.16 8.11
N LYS A 327 -14.14 -18.10 7.52
CA LYS A 327 -14.82 -19.17 8.22
C LYS A 327 -13.88 -19.77 9.25
N SER A 328 -14.37 -19.80 10.49
CA SER A 328 -14.07 -20.75 11.53
C SER A 328 -12.62 -21.23 11.63
N PHE A 329 -11.92 -20.67 12.55
CA PHE A 329 -10.69 -21.21 13.12
C PHE A 329 -11.01 -22.57 13.77
N CYS A 330 -10.72 -23.65 13.06
CA CYS A 330 -10.90 -25.02 13.53
C CYS A 330 -9.62 -25.52 14.23
N GLY A 331 -9.74 -26.01 15.45
CA GLY A 331 -8.75 -26.85 16.15
C GLY A 331 -7.41 -26.18 16.52
N GLY A 332 -7.00 -26.25 17.79
CA GLY A 332 -5.82 -25.55 18.32
C GLY A 332 -4.50 -25.74 17.56
N CYS A 333 -4.25 -26.93 16.98
CA CYS A 333 -3.00 -27.19 16.25
C CYS A 333 -2.97 -26.54 14.85
N GLU A 334 -4.10 -26.48 14.14
CA GLU A 334 -4.22 -25.76 12.87
C GLU A 334 -4.19 -24.23 13.08
N GLN A 335 -4.69 -23.78 14.22
CA GLN A 335 -4.65 -22.38 14.62
C GLN A 335 -3.21 -21.89 14.82
N ILE A 336 -2.38 -22.67 15.54
CA ILE A 336 -0.97 -22.36 15.78
C ILE A 336 -0.19 -22.33 14.44
N LYS A 337 -0.41 -23.32 13.58
CA LYS A 337 0.21 -23.36 12.23
C LYS A 337 -0.18 -22.17 11.39
N SER A 338 -1.43 -21.75 11.45
CA SER A 338 -1.94 -20.57 10.73
C SER A 338 -1.34 -19.27 11.28
N LEU A 339 -1.18 -19.13 12.59
CA LEU A 339 -0.54 -17.97 13.22
C LEU A 339 0.96 -17.90 12.89
N ALA A 340 1.68 -19.03 12.97
CA ALA A 340 3.09 -19.08 12.60
C ALA A 340 3.31 -18.73 11.12
N LEU A 341 2.48 -19.26 10.22
CA LEU A 341 2.54 -18.90 8.81
C LEU A 341 2.26 -17.40 8.60
N THR A 342 1.27 -16.85 9.27
CA THR A 342 0.94 -15.41 9.20
C THR A 342 2.09 -14.56 9.73
N ALA A 343 2.76 -14.99 10.79
CA ALA A 343 3.94 -14.33 11.33
C ALA A 343 5.09 -14.30 10.32
N ILE A 344 5.46 -15.46 9.79
CA ILE A 344 6.55 -15.58 8.80
C ILE A 344 6.24 -14.73 7.57
N THR A 345 5.03 -14.81 7.04
CA THR A 345 4.65 -14.09 5.83
C THR A 345 4.55 -12.58 6.04
N GLY A 346 4.10 -12.14 7.22
CA GLY A 346 4.15 -10.72 7.62
C GLY A 346 5.58 -10.22 7.73
N ALA A 347 6.46 -10.99 8.38
CA ALA A 347 7.88 -10.65 8.50
C ALA A 347 8.58 -10.57 7.12
N LEU A 348 8.32 -11.52 6.22
CA LEU A 348 8.83 -11.48 4.84
C LEU A 348 8.36 -10.22 4.09
N MET A 349 7.10 -9.83 4.25
CA MET A 349 6.60 -8.58 3.64
C MET A 349 7.33 -7.35 4.18
N GLY A 350 7.48 -7.23 5.50
CA GLY A 350 8.17 -6.10 6.11
C GLY A 350 9.63 -6.05 5.71
N TYR A 351 10.31 -7.20 5.76
CA TYR A 351 11.70 -7.36 5.37
C TYR A 351 11.91 -6.97 3.89
N GLY A 352 11.15 -7.59 2.98
CA GLY A 352 11.24 -7.34 1.55
C GLY A 352 10.93 -5.88 1.19
N ALA A 353 9.96 -5.25 1.87
CA ALA A 353 9.62 -3.84 1.64
C ALA A 353 10.77 -2.89 2.00
N VAL A 354 11.54 -3.17 3.04
CA VAL A 354 12.63 -2.29 3.49
C VAL A 354 13.85 -2.45 2.57
N ILE A 355 14.28 -3.69 2.28
CA ILE A 355 15.45 -3.91 1.41
C ILE A 355 15.18 -3.52 -0.05
N ALA A 356 13.92 -3.55 -0.50
CA ALA A 356 13.52 -3.08 -1.83
C ALA A 356 13.19 -1.57 -1.88
N PHE A 357 13.48 -0.80 -0.84
CA PHE A 357 13.19 0.63 -0.70
C PHE A 357 11.72 1.01 -0.89
N GLY A 358 10.78 0.07 -0.72
CA GLY A 358 9.37 0.37 -0.87
C GLY A 358 8.48 -0.87 -0.95
N CYS A 359 7.19 -0.65 -0.68
CA CYS A 359 6.10 -1.58 -0.95
C CYS A 359 5.37 -1.20 -2.25
N ASN A 360 4.18 -1.77 -2.53
CA ASN A 360 3.38 -1.39 -3.71
C ASN A 360 3.13 0.13 -3.82
N VAL A 361 3.11 0.86 -2.72
CA VAL A 361 2.93 2.31 -2.74
C VAL A 361 4.25 3.04 -2.98
N GLY A 362 5.25 2.85 -2.13
CA GLY A 362 6.51 3.59 -2.20
C GLY A 362 7.42 3.11 -3.33
N GLY A 363 7.56 1.78 -3.53
CA GLY A 363 8.42 1.19 -4.55
C GLY A 363 7.79 1.20 -5.93
N PHE A 364 6.61 0.58 -6.08
CA PHE A 364 5.94 0.47 -7.37
C PHE A 364 5.27 1.78 -7.80
N PHE A 365 4.23 2.24 -7.08
CA PHE A 365 3.44 3.39 -7.51
C PHE A 365 4.26 4.68 -7.51
N SER A 366 4.76 5.10 -6.33
CA SER A 366 5.52 6.35 -6.21
C SER A 366 6.86 6.31 -6.95
N GLY A 367 7.51 5.13 -7.01
CA GLY A 367 8.74 4.96 -7.79
C GLY A 367 8.53 5.17 -9.28
N ILE A 368 7.53 4.53 -9.88
CA ILE A 368 7.27 4.65 -11.33
C ILE A 368 6.83 6.07 -11.69
N ILE A 369 5.91 6.68 -10.96
CA ILE A 369 5.45 8.04 -11.26
C ILE A 369 6.53 9.11 -11.02
N SER A 370 7.57 8.80 -10.22
CA SER A 370 8.77 9.64 -10.07
C SER A 370 9.79 9.41 -11.20
N GLY A 371 9.45 8.65 -12.23
CA GLY A 371 10.35 8.34 -13.33
C GLY A 371 11.47 7.35 -12.99
N SER A 372 11.50 6.79 -11.79
CA SER A 372 12.58 5.92 -11.35
C SER A 372 12.48 4.51 -11.93
N LEU A 373 13.57 4.03 -12.53
CA LEU A 373 13.63 2.68 -13.10
C LEU A 373 13.51 1.60 -12.04
N HIS A 374 13.91 1.87 -10.78
CA HIS A 374 13.75 0.89 -9.70
C HIS A 374 12.29 0.47 -9.51
N GLY A 375 11.32 1.36 -9.75
CA GLY A 375 9.90 1.04 -9.63
C GLY A 375 9.43 -0.02 -10.63
N TRP A 376 9.96 -0.01 -11.84
CA TRP A 376 9.71 -1.03 -12.86
C TRP A 376 10.35 -2.37 -12.48
N LEU A 377 11.62 -2.35 -12.01
CA LEU A 377 12.30 -3.53 -11.49
C LEU A 377 11.54 -4.13 -10.32
N TRP A 378 11.08 -3.27 -9.40
CA TRP A 378 10.27 -3.65 -8.24
C TRP A 378 8.99 -4.37 -8.66
N MET A 379 8.23 -3.79 -9.61
CA MET A 379 6.98 -4.36 -10.13
C MET A 379 7.21 -5.74 -10.73
N PHE A 380 8.20 -5.85 -11.62
CA PHE A 380 8.51 -7.11 -12.29
C PHE A 380 8.88 -8.20 -11.28
N SER A 381 9.76 -7.88 -10.33
CA SER A 381 10.22 -8.84 -9.32
C SER A 381 9.12 -9.27 -8.36
N ALA A 382 8.27 -8.34 -7.89
CA ALA A 382 7.14 -8.66 -7.03
C ALA A 382 6.08 -9.51 -7.74
N LEU A 383 5.81 -9.25 -9.03
CA LEU A 383 4.93 -10.08 -9.85
C LEU A 383 5.50 -11.49 -10.04
N LEU A 384 6.81 -11.63 -10.22
CA LEU A 384 7.47 -12.93 -10.32
C LEU A 384 7.31 -13.73 -9.02
N GLY A 385 7.57 -13.10 -7.87
CA GLY A 385 7.38 -13.71 -6.55
C GLY A 385 5.93 -14.14 -6.31
N MET A 386 4.96 -13.29 -6.66
CA MET A 386 3.54 -13.61 -6.57
C MET A 386 3.17 -14.79 -7.48
N THR A 387 3.58 -14.75 -8.74
CA THR A 387 3.27 -15.77 -9.74
C THR A 387 3.79 -17.13 -9.32
N LEU A 388 5.07 -17.21 -8.91
CA LEU A 388 5.68 -18.43 -8.43
C LEU A 388 4.92 -19.01 -7.22
N THR A 389 4.59 -18.17 -6.24
CA THR A 389 3.85 -18.59 -5.04
C THR A 389 2.47 -19.13 -5.37
N LEU A 390 1.75 -18.51 -6.32
CA LEU A 390 0.42 -18.95 -6.75
C LEU A 390 0.49 -20.30 -7.47
N PHE A 391 1.49 -20.52 -8.34
CA PHE A 391 1.65 -21.79 -9.05
C PHE A 391 2.05 -22.93 -8.11
N VAL A 392 3.01 -22.71 -7.23
CA VAL A 392 3.42 -23.69 -6.20
C VAL A 392 2.23 -24.04 -5.31
N GLY A 393 1.47 -23.05 -4.86
CA GLY A 393 0.27 -23.28 -4.03
C GLY A 393 -0.83 -24.09 -4.74
N ARG A 394 -0.96 -23.98 -6.07
CA ARG A 394 -1.89 -24.82 -6.86
C ARG A 394 -1.45 -26.28 -6.90
N GLN A 395 -0.17 -26.56 -7.12
CA GLN A 395 0.36 -27.92 -7.17
C GLN A 395 0.13 -28.67 -5.86
N PHE A 396 0.38 -28.03 -4.72
CA PHE A 396 0.14 -28.65 -3.40
C PHE A 396 -1.34 -28.90 -3.08
N ARG A 397 -2.28 -28.15 -3.70
CA ARG A 397 -3.72 -28.42 -3.54
C ARG A 397 -4.19 -29.57 -4.43
N SER A 398 -3.65 -29.71 -5.63
CA SER A 398 -4.03 -30.79 -6.54
C SER A 398 -3.57 -32.16 -6.06
N THR A 399 -2.43 -32.24 -5.36
CA THR A 399 -1.91 -33.50 -4.78
C THR A 399 -2.63 -33.94 -3.50
N LYS A 400 -3.49 -33.10 -2.91
CA LYS A 400 -4.28 -33.42 -1.71
C LYS A 400 -5.75 -33.72 -2.00
N ALA A 401 -6.21 -33.66 -3.23
CA ALA A 401 -7.54 -34.14 -3.60
C ALA A 401 -7.50 -35.66 -3.65
N PRO A 402 -8.24 -36.40 -2.79
CA PRO A 402 -8.35 -37.84 -2.94
C PRO A 402 -9.05 -38.15 -4.27
N ALA A 403 -8.53 -39.18 -4.97
CA ALA A 403 -9.15 -39.77 -6.16
C ALA A 403 -10.51 -40.36 -5.85
#